data_769951ae509a10d9e53a2642bb525cdb
#
_entry.id   769951ae509a10d9e53a2642bb525cdb
#
_cell.length_a   1.000
_cell.length_b   1.000
_cell.length_c   1.000
_cell.angle_alpha   90.00
_cell.angle_beta   90.00
_cell.angle_gamma   90.00
#
_symmetry.space_group_name_H-M   'P 1'
#
loop_
_entity.id
_entity.type
_entity.pdbx_description
1 polymer ?
#
loop_
_entity_poly.entity_id
_entity_poly.type
_entity_poly.pdbx_seq_one_letter_code
_entity_poly.pdbx_strand_id
1 'polypeptide(L)'
;FDTSGSLIIPGYIYNNIKMVGNAALLWFTFSKAMSIVNSQASSKSQPEPNLPLEIQTCTLAEGCQTVPGSITLDADWRSLKDLGGRNDCLKEKVWNKTLFPDPVTCAKKCALGSIDYAKEGITTNGSSVGLNLFKDGRNDEIGSRIYLLDAQDKYRMFYLLNQELSFDVDTSQSSCGVNNAIYFSAMKPDGGRSETNEAGSKYGTGYCDAQGLMNMHFVEGKGNLQTGSGAVGYACPEFDLWEANSISQAFTVHNCQDIEASVCQGEKCHGLCDGAGCDFSSFKMGDTSFYGPSKTVDTNKKFSVVTQFITDDNTDSGELVEIRRFYRQGGRLIPNSKVNFTEVPPFDSITNESCDQLESPFGRSDGFRKMGGLSKMGASMRNGMVLVMSIWADKVGGMSWLDGENLDKKSQKLGSARGTCPPGAGEPSRIRKVNPDAGVEFSTIRVGPIGSTSKS
;
A
#
# COMPACT_ATOMS: atom_id res chain seq x y z
N PHE A 1 -52.51 25.90 -8.01
CA PHE A 1 -53.42 24.75 -8.23
C PHE A 1 -54.25 25.04 -9.45
N ASP A 2 -53.95 24.42 -10.59
CA ASP A 2 -54.95 24.06 -11.57
C ASP A 2 -54.70 22.64 -12.10
N THR A 3 -55.77 21.92 -12.18
CA THR A 3 -55.86 20.48 -12.40
C THR A 3 -55.91 20.21 -13.91
N SER A 4 -54.76 20.05 -14.54
CA SER A 4 -54.64 19.28 -15.79
C SER A 4 -53.18 18.92 -16.01
N GLY A 5 -52.85 17.66 -15.77
CA GLY A 5 -51.50 17.15 -16.03
C GLY A 5 -51.18 17.17 -17.51
N SER A 6 -50.20 17.97 -17.89
CA SER A 6 -49.53 17.89 -19.18
C SER A 6 -48.09 18.35 -19.05
N LEU A 7 -47.20 17.40 -19.18
CA LEU A 7 -45.75 17.61 -19.28
C LEU A 7 -45.47 18.15 -20.69
N ILE A 8 -44.98 19.39 -20.79
CA ILE A 8 -44.56 19.98 -22.06
C ILE A 8 -43.11 19.63 -22.32
N ILE A 9 -42.84 18.86 -23.35
CA ILE A 9 -41.54 18.70 -23.97
C ILE A 9 -41.58 19.39 -25.33
N PRO A 10 -40.69 20.34 -25.65
CA PRO A 10 -40.73 21.05 -26.95
C PRO A 10 -40.07 20.21 -28.07
N GLY A 11 -40.78 20.08 -29.15
CA GLY A 11 -40.24 19.94 -30.48
C GLY A 11 -40.12 18.55 -31.08
N TYR A 12 -41.23 18.03 -31.62
CA TYR A 12 -41.22 17.32 -32.90
C TYR A 12 -42.65 17.26 -33.44
N ILE A 13 -42.83 17.83 -34.65
CA ILE A 13 -44.09 17.88 -35.40
C ILE A 13 -44.33 16.51 -36.04
N TYR A 14 -45.43 15.86 -35.71
CA TYR A 14 -45.90 14.65 -36.41
C TYR A 14 -46.83 15.08 -37.57
N ASN A 15 -46.42 14.80 -38.80
CA ASN A 15 -47.32 14.80 -39.96
C ASN A 15 -47.84 13.38 -40.21
N ASN A 16 -49.16 13.27 -40.28
CA ASN A 16 -49.91 12.07 -40.63
C ASN A 16 -49.58 11.55 -42.04
N ILE A 17 -49.22 10.25 -42.13
CA ILE A 17 -49.27 9.51 -43.40
C ILE A 17 -50.14 8.27 -43.17
N LYS A 18 -51.20 8.16 -44.00
CA LYS A 18 -52.16 7.05 -44.09
C LYS A 18 -51.42 5.76 -44.54
N MET A 19 -51.75 4.63 -43.90
CA MET A 19 -51.41 3.29 -44.36
C MET A 19 -52.16 2.89 -45.61
N VAL A 20 -51.47 2.37 -46.63
CA VAL A 20 -51.94 1.37 -47.58
C VAL A 20 -50.82 0.35 -47.74
N GLY A 21 -51.19 -0.94 -47.64
CA GLY A 21 -50.33 -2.06 -47.38
C GLY A 21 -49.40 -2.49 -48.54
N ASN A 22 -48.38 -3.18 -48.15
CA ASN A 22 -48.00 -4.52 -48.50
C ASN A 22 -46.61 -4.87 -47.93
N ALA A 23 -46.47 -6.06 -47.41
CA ALA A 23 -45.35 -6.56 -46.67
C ALA A 23 -44.05 -6.64 -47.45
N ALA A 24 -42.96 -6.12 -46.89
CA ALA A 24 -41.63 -6.66 -47.01
C ALA A 24 -40.83 -6.24 -45.75
N LEU A 25 -40.66 -7.17 -44.83
CA LEU A 25 -39.82 -6.98 -43.63
C LEU A 25 -38.34 -6.94 -44.09
N LEU A 26 -37.78 -5.75 -44.21
CA LEU A 26 -36.35 -5.54 -44.29
C LEU A 26 -35.86 -5.25 -42.85
N TRP A 27 -35.31 -6.26 -42.18
CA TRP A 27 -34.56 -6.12 -40.96
C TRP A 27 -33.24 -5.41 -41.26
N PHE A 28 -33.16 -4.13 -41.06
CA PHE A 28 -31.86 -3.44 -40.92
C PHE A 28 -31.36 -3.67 -39.50
N THR A 29 -30.55 -4.68 -39.34
CA THR A 29 -29.72 -4.80 -38.15
C THR A 29 -28.64 -3.74 -38.21
N PHE A 30 -28.87 -2.63 -37.50
CA PHE A 30 -27.77 -1.71 -37.14
C PHE A 30 -26.88 -2.43 -36.12
N SER A 31 -25.93 -3.17 -36.65
CA SER A 31 -24.81 -3.63 -35.86
C SER A 31 -23.93 -2.41 -35.56
N LYS A 32 -24.20 -1.70 -34.45
CA LYS A 32 -23.21 -0.81 -33.86
C LYS A 32 -22.06 -1.69 -33.41
N ALA A 33 -21.04 -1.83 -34.26
CA ALA A 33 -19.74 -2.29 -33.82
C ALA A 33 -19.23 -1.23 -32.82
N MET A 34 -19.54 -1.44 -31.57
CA MET A 34 -18.87 -0.75 -30.49
C MET A 34 -17.44 -1.26 -30.50
N SER A 35 -16.53 -0.48 -31.09
CA SER A 35 -15.09 -0.70 -30.93
C SER A 35 -14.78 -0.45 -29.44
N ILE A 36 -14.80 -1.52 -28.66
CA ILE A 36 -14.35 -1.46 -27.27
C ILE A 36 -12.81 -1.33 -27.36
N VAL A 37 -12.36 -0.09 -27.25
CA VAL A 37 -10.93 0.22 -27.11
C VAL A 37 -10.62 0.01 -25.64
N ASN A 38 -10.25 -1.21 -25.27
CA ASN A 38 -9.85 -1.54 -23.91
C ASN A 38 -8.40 -1.10 -23.68
N SER A 39 -8.19 -0.19 -22.78
CA SER A 39 -6.87 0.21 -22.27
C SER A 39 -6.67 -0.33 -20.87
N GLN A 40 -5.54 -0.95 -20.55
CA GLN A 40 -5.30 -1.67 -19.29
C GLN A 40 -6.52 -2.50 -18.85
N ALA A 41 -7.20 -3.09 -19.82
CA ALA A 41 -8.40 -3.86 -19.57
C ALA A 41 -8.04 -5.14 -18.81
N SER A 42 -8.95 -5.56 -17.96
CA SER A 42 -8.90 -6.94 -17.47
C SER A 42 -8.98 -7.92 -18.66
N SER A 43 -8.31 -9.04 -18.55
CA SER A 43 -8.47 -10.09 -19.57
C SER A 43 -9.96 -10.45 -19.71
N LYS A 44 -10.48 -10.53 -20.91
CA LYS A 44 -11.88 -10.87 -21.20
C LYS A 44 -12.33 -12.25 -20.72
N SER A 45 -11.46 -13.01 -20.07
CA SER A 45 -11.66 -14.45 -19.89
C SER A 45 -12.36 -14.85 -18.60
N GLN A 46 -12.54 -14.05 -17.60
CA GLN A 46 -13.46 -14.28 -16.47
C GLN A 46 -13.35 -13.11 -15.45
N PRO A 47 -14.44 -12.68 -14.81
CA PRO A 47 -14.34 -11.73 -13.70
C PRO A 47 -13.46 -12.35 -12.62
N GLU A 48 -12.42 -11.64 -12.20
CA GLU A 48 -11.59 -12.04 -11.08
C GLU A 48 -12.39 -11.91 -9.79
N PRO A 49 -12.57 -12.99 -9.01
CA PRO A 49 -13.16 -12.87 -7.69
C PRO A 49 -12.10 -12.30 -6.74
N ASN A 50 -12.26 -11.07 -6.31
CA ASN A 50 -11.44 -10.52 -5.23
C ASN A 50 -11.70 -11.30 -3.94
N LEU A 51 -10.64 -11.65 -3.21
CA LEU A 51 -10.80 -12.39 -1.96
C LEU A 51 -11.39 -11.47 -0.88
N PRO A 52 -12.36 -11.95 -0.08
CA PRO A 52 -12.94 -11.15 1.01
C PRO A 52 -11.90 -10.91 2.11
N LEU A 53 -11.90 -9.68 2.65
CA LEU A 53 -11.20 -9.33 3.87
C LEU A 53 -12.05 -8.31 4.64
N GLU A 54 -12.61 -8.75 5.75
CA GLU A 54 -13.42 -7.92 6.64
C GLU A 54 -12.52 -7.09 7.55
N ILE A 55 -12.93 -5.85 7.79
CA ILE A 55 -12.34 -4.99 8.83
C ILE A 55 -13.40 -4.57 9.82
N GLN A 56 -13.01 -3.92 10.91
CA GLN A 56 -13.93 -3.43 11.92
C GLN A 56 -13.83 -1.90 12.03
N THR A 57 -14.98 -1.24 12.00
CA THR A 57 -15.11 0.16 12.39
C THR A 57 -15.60 0.22 13.82
N CYS A 58 -14.89 0.95 14.67
CA CYS A 58 -15.15 1.00 16.10
C CYS A 58 -15.67 2.37 16.54
N THR A 59 -16.50 2.38 17.57
CA THR A 59 -16.94 3.59 18.28
C THR A 59 -16.71 3.42 19.79
N LEU A 60 -16.62 4.54 20.50
CA LEU A 60 -16.48 4.50 21.96
C LEU A 60 -17.74 4.00 22.67
N ALA A 61 -18.91 4.18 22.06
CA ALA A 61 -20.19 3.81 22.63
C ALA A 61 -20.59 2.36 22.33
N GLU A 62 -20.47 1.93 21.07
CA GLU A 62 -21.06 0.65 20.59
C GLU A 62 -20.00 -0.44 20.37
N GLY A 63 -18.70 -0.13 20.55
CA GLY A 63 -17.62 -1.06 20.24
C GLY A 63 -17.36 -1.18 18.73
N CYS A 64 -16.92 -2.35 18.30
CA CYS A 64 -16.49 -2.58 16.92
C CYS A 64 -17.56 -3.34 16.12
N GLN A 65 -17.82 -2.89 14.91
CA GLN A 65 -18.73 -3.52 13.96
C GLN A 65 -17.96 -3.95 12.71
N THR A 66 -18.21 -5.16 12.24
CA THR A 66 -17.61 -5.71 11.04
C THR A 66 -18.14 -5.00 9.79
N VAL A 67 -17.24 -4.60 8.92
CA VAL A 67 -17.52 -3.99 7.63
C VAL A 67 -16.91 -4.86 6.54
N PRO A 68 -17.70 -5.30 5.55
CA PRO A 68 -17.19 -6.09 4.46
C PRO A 68 -16.18 -5.30 3.60
N GLY A 69 -15.20 -6.02 3.08
CA GLY A 69 -14.20 -5.54 2.13
C GLY A 69 -13.63 -6.71 1.35
N SER A 70 -12.78 -6.41 0.43
CA SER A 70 -12.04 -7.41 -0.34
C SER A 70 -10.63 -6.91 -0.63
N ILE A 71 -9.77 -7.79 -1.12
CA ILE A 71 -8.40 -7.43 -1.48
C ILE A 71 -8.19 -7.54 -2.99
N THR A 72 -7.26 -6.76 -3.50
CA THR A 72 -6.72 -6.90 -4.86
C THR A 72 -5.20 -6.90 -4.85
N LEU A 73 -4.60 -7.72 -5.73
CA LEU A 73 -3.16 -7.72 -5.95
C LEU A 73 -2.76 -6.54 -6.82
N ASP A 74 -1.63 -5.93 -6.51
CA ASP A 74 -1.01 -4.85 -7.27
C ASP A 74 -0.80 -5.23 -8.75
N ALA A 75 -0.98 -4.26 -9.63
CA ALA A 75 -0.87 -4.42 -11.08
C ALA A 75 0.52 -4.90 -11.53
N ASP A 76 1.59 -4.53 -10.82
CA ASP A 76 2.96 -4.90 -11.17
C ASP A 76 3.28 -6.39 -10.91
N TRP A 77 2.45 -7.08 -10.11
CA TRP A 77 2.53 -8.54 -9.92
C TRP A 77 1.66 -9.33 -10.90
N ARG A 78 0.92 -8.65 -11.78
CA ARG A 78 0.04 -9.31 -12.76
C ARG A 78 0.75 -9.55 -14.08
N SER A 79 0.39 -10.61 -14.78
CA SER A 79 0.83 -10.82 -16.16
C SER A 79 0.23 -9.72 -17.06
N LEU A 80 0.99 -9.33 -18.08
CA LEU A 80 0.56 -8.36 -19.08
C LEU A 80 0.61 -9.00 -20.47
N LYS A 81 -0.56 -9.16 -21.08
CA LYS A 81 -0.69 -9.74 -22.42
C LYS A 81 -1.39 -8.77 -23.37
N ASP A 82 -1.14 -8.93 -24.67
CA ASP A 82 -1.94 -8.20 -25.67
C ASP A 82 -3.42 -8.55 -25.54
N LEU A 83 -4.30 -7.72 -26.08
CA LEU A 83 -5.74 -7.94 -25.99
C LEU A 83 -6.21 -9.26 -26.65
N GLY A 84 -5.39 -9.85 -27.51
CA GLY A 84 -5.61 -11.18 -28.09
C GLY A 84 -5.13 -12.33 -27.22
N GLY A 85 -4.43 -12.03 -26.11
CA GLY A 85 -3.86 -13.01 -25.18
C GLY A 85 -2.70 -13.84 -25.74
N ARG A 86 -2.18 -13.47 -26.92
CA ARG A 86 -1.17 -14.26 -27.67
C ARG A 86 0.26 -13.84 -27.38
N ASN A 87 0.48 -12.54 -27.15
CA ASN A 87 1.81 -11.99 -26.94
C ASN A 87 1.94 -11.40 -25.55
N ASP A 88 3.05 -11.65 -24.88
CA ASP A 88 3.40 -10.97 -23.67
C ASP A 88 3.81 -9.51 -24.00
N CYS A 89 3.26 -8.57 -23.27
CA CYS A 89 3.59 -7.15 -23.42
C CYS A 89 4.99 -6.85 -22.89
N LEU A 90 5.42 -7.61 -21.89
CA LEU A 90 6.76 -7.54 -21.30
C LEU A 90 7.54 -8.80 -21.65
N LYS A 91 8.83 -8.64 -21.89
CA LYS A 91 9.81 -9.72 -21.94
C LYS A 91 10.90 -9.40 -20.92
N GLU A 92 11.11 -10.28 -19.94
CA GLU A 92 12.07 -10.05 -18.85
C GLU A 92 11.89 -8.68 -18.17
N LYS A 93 10.62 -8.31 -17.87
CA LYS A 93 10.20 -7.03 -17.31
C LYS A 93 10.48 -5.80 -18.21
N VAL A 94 10.83 -5.98 -19.46
CA VAL A 94 11.05 -4.90 -20.41
C VAL A 94 9.93 -4.90 -21.45
N TRP A 95 9.41 -3.72 -21.77
CA TRP A 95 8.37 -3.54 -22.77
C TRP A 95 8.82 -4.00 -24.17
N ASN A 96 7.99 -4.76 -24.84
CA ASN A 96 8.18 -5.13 -26.25
C ASN A 96 7.89 -3.91 -27.15
N LYS A 97 8.88 -3.06 -27.36
CA LYS A 97 8.76 -1.79 -28.11
C LYS A 97 8.38 -2.00 -29.57
N THR A 98 8.59 -3.18 -30.15
CA THR A 98 8.17 -3.48 -31.52
C THR A 98 6.63 -3.57 -31.61
N LEU A 99 5.98 -4.13 -30.62
CA LEU A 99 4.52 -4.25 -30.57
C LEU A 99 3.87 -3.03 -29.89
N PHE A 100 4.57 -2.41 -28.98
CA PHE A 100 4.06 -1.34 -28.10
C PHE A 100 5.06 -0.17 -28.06
N PRO A 101 5.10 0.66 -29.13
CA PRO A 101 6.18 1.65 -29.35
C PRO A 101 6.10 2.88 -28.46
N ASP A 102 4.94 3.19 -27.87
CA ASP A 102 4.71 4.36 -27.05
C ASP A 102 3.86 4.04 -25.80
N PRO A 103 3.92 4.88 -24.75
CA PRO A 103 3.22 4.67 -23.46
C PRO A 103 1.71 4.49 -23.57
N VAL A 104 1.06 5.19 -24.50
CA VAL A 104 -0.40 5.12 -24.68
C VAL A 104 -0.80 3.83 -25.41
N THR A 105 -0.01 3.44 -26.43
CA THR A 105 -0.21 2.16 -27.14
C THR A 105 -0.03 0.97 -26.18
N CYS A 106 0.95 1.02 -25.26
CA CYS A 106 1.09 0.01 -24.21
C CYS A 106 -0.20 -0.09 -23.39
N ALA A 107 -0.67 1.02 -22.87
CA ALA A 107 -1.87 1.07 -22.04
C ALA A 107 -3.13 0.57 -22.78
N LYS A 108 -3.30 0.94 -24.05
CA LYS A 108 -4.50 0.59 -24.84
C LYS A 108 -4.49 -0.83 -25.42
N LYS A 109 -3.34 -1.45 -25.56
CA LYS A 109 -3.20 -2.76 -26.21
C LYS A 109 -2.81 -3.91 -25.29
N CYS A 110 -2.44 -3.61 -24.05
CA CYS A 110 -2.10 -4.58 -23.02
C CYS A 110 -3.19 -4.70 -21.97
N ALA A 111 -3.49 -5.91 -21.55
CA ALA A 111 -4.44 -6.20 -20.50
C ALA A 111 -3.73 -6.82 -19.30
N LEU A 112 -4.15 -6.42 -18.10
CA LEU A 112 -3.78 -7.08 -16.86
C LEU A 112 -4.45 -8.45 -16.76
N GLY A 113 -3.66 -9.49 -16.52
CA GLY A 113 -4.15 -10.85 -16.32
C GLY A 113 -4.94 -10.98 -15.00
N SER A 114 -5.95 -11.85 -15.01
CA SER A 114 -6.54 -12.37 -13.79
C SER A 114 -5.53 -13.21 -13.02
N ILE A 115 -5.70 -13.30 -11.72
CA ILE A 115 -4.79 -14.05 -10.84
C ILE A 115 -5.53 -15.16 -10.08
N ASP A 116 -4.74 -16.14 -9.70
CA ASP A 116 -5.08 -17.14 -8.69
C ASP A 116 -4.33 -16.76 -7.42
N TYR A 117 -5.03 -16.16 -6.46
CA TYR A 117 -4.43 -15.64 -5.23
C TYR A 117 -3.63 -16.71 -4.45
N ALA A 118 -4.11 -17.95 -4.43
CA ALA A 118 -3.39 -19.03 -3.74
C ALA A 118 -2.02 -19.29 -4.37
N LYS A 119 -1.91 -19.25 -5.72
CA LYS A 119 -0.63 -19.37 -6.41
C LYS A 119 0.29 -18.16 -6.18
N GLU A 120 -0.28 -17.01 -5.87
CA GLU A 120 0.49 -15.83 -5.48
C GLU A 120 0.92 -15.87 -3.99
N GLY A 121 0.60 -16.94 -3.27
CA GLY A 121 0.89 -17.07 -1.84
C GLY A 121 -0.01 -16.21 -0.96
N ILE A 122 -1.21 -15.84 -1.44
CA ILE A 122 -2.15 -14.98 -0.75
C ILE A 122 -3.38 -15.79 -0.37
N THR A 123 -3.75 -15.76 0.91
CA THR A 123 -4.93 -16.44 1.44
C THR A 123 -5.73 -15.49 2.32
N THR A 124 -7.05 -15.66 2.39
CA THR A 124 -7.90 -14.94 3.35
C THR A 124 -8.80 -15.91 4.10
N ASN A 125 -9.15 -15.53 5.33
CA ASN A 125 -10.09 -16.26 6.16
C ASN A 125 -10.93 -15.25 6.97
N GLY A 126 -12.02 -14.75 6.37
CA GLY A 126 -12.87 -13.73 6.98
C GLY A 126 -12.11 -12.44 7.27
N SER A 127 -11.65 -12.26 8.50
CA SER A 127 -10.94 -11.06 8.96
C SER A 127 -9.41 -11.22 8.96
N SER A 128 -8.85 -12.26 8.36
CA SER A 128 -7.40 -12.45 8.25
C SER A 128 -6.92 -12.58 6.82
N VAL A 129 -5.69 -12.14 6.56
CA VAL A 129 -4.96 -12.31 5.32
C VAL A 129 -3.55 -12.84 5.60
N GLY A 130 -3.22 -13.95 4.95
CA GLY A 130 -1.88 -14.54 4.95
C GLY A 130 -1.13 -14.19 3.67
N LEU A 131 0.13 -13.79 3.81
CA LEU A 131 1.04 -13.50 2.71
C LEU A 131 2.28 -14.37 2.86
N ASN A 132 2.58 -15.17 1.83
CA ASN A 132 3.81 -15.96 1.74
C ASN A 132 4.83 -15.26 0.85
N LEU A 133 6.09 -15.26 1.27
CA LEU A 133 7.17 -14.65 0.49
C LEU A 133 7.41 -15.41 -0.81
N PHE A 134 7.32 -16.74 -0.77
CA PHE A 134 7.58 -17.60 -1.92
C PHE A 134 6.28 -18.10 -2.54
N LYS A 135 6.29 -18.16 -3.87
CA LYS A 135 5.15 -18.58 -4.68
C LYS A 135 5.36 -20.00 -5.19
N ASP A 136 4.28 -20.77 -5.27
CA ASP A 136 4.34 -22.15 -5.75
C ASP A 136 4.83 -22.22 -7.19
N GLY A 137 5.89 -23.05 -7.40
CA GLY A 137 6.44 -23.32 -8.73
C GLY A 137 7.18 -22.17 -9.42
N ARG A 138 7.35 -21.02 -8.74
CA ARG A 138 8.06 -19.84 -9.28
C ARG A 138 9.21 -19.43 -8.37
N ASN A 139 10.45 -19.74 -8.81
CA ASN A 139 11.63 -19.48 -7.99
C ASN A 139 12.10 -18.02 -7.98
N ASP A 140 11.81 -17.29 -9.05
CA ASP A 140 12.35 -15.95 -9.29
C ASP A 140 11.38 -14.82 -8.89
N GLU A 141 10.11 -15.15 -8.65
CA GLU A 141 9.10 -14.20 -8.21
C GLU A 141 8.83 -14.38 -6.72
N ILE A 142 9.09 -13.34 -5.96
CA ILE A 142 8.90 -13.33 -4.51
C ILE A 142 8.03 -12.16 -4.08
N GLY A 143 7.34 -12.37 -2.97
CA GLY A 143 6.56 -11.34 -2.32
C GLY A 143 5.28 -10.97 -3.07
N SER A 144 4.54 -10.07 -2.45
CA SER A 144 3.29 -9.52 -2.97
C SER A 144 2.97 -8.20 -2.30
N ARG A 145 2.15 -7.38 -2.98
CA ARG A 145 1.56 -6.15 -2.46
C ARG A 145 0.08 -6.15 -2.78
N ILE A 146 -0.74 -5.93 -1.77
CA ILE A 146 -2.20 -5.98 -1.88
C ILE A 146 -2.83 -4.72 -1.28
N TYR A 147 -4.02 -4.41 -1.74
CA TYR A 147 -4.82 -3.26 -1.31
C TYR A 147 -6.19 -3.71 -0.85
N LEU A 148 -6.76 -2.98 0.12
CA LEU A 148 -8.12 -3.18 0.58
C LEU A 148 -9.10 -2.41 -0.31
N LEU A 149 -10.13 -3.10 -0.82
CA LEU A 149 -11.22 -2.52 -1.60
C LEU A 149 -12.47 -2.34 -0.74
N ASP A 150 -13.25 -1.33 -1.07
CA ASP A 150 -14.61 -1.13 -0.57
C ASP A 150 -15.65 -1.90 -1.43
N ALA A 151 -16.92 -1.76 -1.08
CA ALA A 151 -18.02 -2.42 -1.77
C ALA A 151 -18.27 -1.91 -3.21
N GLN A 152 -17.59 -0.83 -3.64
CA GLN A 152 -17.65 -0.24 -4.97
C GLN A 152 -16.42 -0.56 -5.83
N ASP A 153 -15.62 -1.54 -5.43
CA ASP A 153 -14.34 -1.89 -6.06
C ASP A 153 -13.33 -0.71 -6.10
N LYS A 154 -13.46 0.28 -5.19
CA LYS A 154 -12.48 1.34 -4.99
C LYS A 154 -11.56 0.98 -3.83
N TYR A 155 -10.36 1.55 -3.81
CA TYR A 155 -9.53 1.47 -2.61
C TYR A 155 -10.27 2.08 -1.43
N ARG A 156 -10.32 1.34 -0.32
CA ARG A 156 -10.87 1.87 0.92
C ARG A 156 -9.96 2.96 1.44
N MET A 157 -10.53 4.17 1.59
CA MET A 157 -9.81 5.32 2.12
C MET A 157 -9.88 5.35 3.64
N PHE A 158 -8.76 5.71 4.27
CA PHE A 158 -8.64 5.89 5.71
C PHE A 158 -8.31 7.36 6.01
N TYR A 159 -9.12 7.97 6.86
CA TYR A 159 -8.96 9.32 7.39
C TYR A 159 -8.48 9.19 8.83
N LEU A 160 -7.19 9.44 9.07
CA LEU A 160 -6.53 8.95 10.28
C LEU A 160 -6.44 10.00 11.42
N LEU A 161 -6.70 11.28 11.15
CA LEU A 161 -6.58 12.32 12.18
C LEU A 161 -7.54 12.08 13.35
N ASN A 162 -7.02 12.13 14.57
CA ASN A 162 -7.73 11.83 15.80
C ASN A 162 -8.37 10.42 15.82
N GLN A 163 -7.76 9.48 15.09
CA GLN A 163 -8.18 8.09 15.02
C GLN A 163 -7.13 7.16 15.64
N GLU A 164 -7.58 5.95 15.92
CA GLU A 164 -6.75 4.81 16.32
C GLU A 164 -6.95 3.69 15.31
N LEU A 165 -5.86 3.08 14.88
CA LEU A 165 -5.89 1.87 14.08
C LEU A 165 -5.17 0.75 14.83
N SER A 166 -5.78 -0.42 14.88
CA SER A 166 -5.14 -1.62 15.41
C SER A 166 -5.31 -2.82 14.48
N PHE A 167 -4.37 -3.72 14.55
CA PHE A 167 -4.41 -5.01 13.85
C PHE A 167 -3.65 -6.06 14.66
N ASP A 168 -4.05 -7.31 14.47
CA ASP A 168 -3.32 -8.45 15.02
C ASP A 168 -2.36 -8.98 13.98
N VAL A 169 -1.15 -9.36 14.40
CA VAL A 169 -0.10 -9.88 13.50
C VAL A 169 0.59 -11.10 14.09
N ASP A 170 0.85 -12.07 13.22
CA ASP A 170 1.70 -13.22 13.51
C ASP A 170 2.93 -13.16 12.59
N THR A 171 4.09 -12.87 13.17
CA THR A 171 5.39 -12.80 12.49
C THR A 171 6.29 -14.01 12.82
N SER A 172 5.75 -15.04 13.46
CA SER A 172 6.52 -16.21 13.90
C SER A 172 7.22 -16.94 12.75
N GLN A 173 6.63 -16.87 11.55
CA GLN A 173 7.19 -17.43 10.31
C GLN A 173 8.01 -16.41 9.50
N SER A 174 8.31 -15.24 10.04
CA SER A 174 9.06 -14.22 9.32
C SER A 174 10.47 -14.10 9.84
N SER A 175 11.43 -14.66 9.12
CA SER A 175 12.84 -14.68 9.49
C SER A 175 13.58 -13.38 9.13
N CYS A 176 14.86 -13.30 9.50
CA CYS A 176 15.77 -12.26 9.02
C CYS A 176 15.66 -12.03 7.52
N GLY A 177 15.74 -10.77 7.12
CA GLY A 177 15.80 -10.38 5.72
C GLY A 177 14.45 -10.28 5.01
N VAL A 178 13.35 -10.52 5.74
CA VAL A 178 11.97 -10.35 5.24
C VAL A 178 11.38 -9.07 5.81
N ASN A 179 10.67 -8.30 5.00
CA ASN A 179 9.84 -7.20 5.45
C ASN A 179 8.36 -7.55 5.25
N ASN A 180 7.64 -7.63 6.36
CA ASN A 180 6.19 -7.68 6.37
C ASN A 180 5.70 -6.26 6.64
N ALA A 181 5.04 -5.67 5.67
CA ALA A 181 4.64 -4.28 5.80
C ALA A 181 3.13 -4.10 5.75
N ILE A 182 2.64 -3.21 6.59
CA ILE A 182 1.32 -2.62 6.53
C ILE A 182 1.49 -1.12 6.66
N TYR A 183 1.05 -0.39 5.66
CA TYR A 183 1.34 1.04 5.53
C TYR A 183 0.24 1.79 4.79
N PHE A 184 0.33 3.10 4.81
CA PHE A 184 -0.58 3.99 4.10
C PHE A 184 0.16 4.75 3.01
N SER A 185 -0.47 4.81 1.85
CA SER A 185 0.02 5.56 0.69
C SER A 185 -1.06 6.52 0.19
N ALA A 186 -0.67 7.73 -0.21
CA ALA A 186 -1.58 8.77 -0.72
C ALA A 186 -2.00 8.48 -2.18
N MET A 187 -2.45 7.26 -2.44
CA MET A 187 -2.95 6.80 -3.73
C MET A 187 -4.35 7.35 -4.02
N LYS A 188 -4.68 7.47 -5.31
CA LYS A 188 -6.05 7.82 -5.72
C LYS A 188 -7.04 6.68 -5.42
N PRO A 189 -8.25 6.96 -4.91
CA PRO A 189 -9.20 5.92 -4.48
C PRO A 189 -9.69 5.01 -5.62
N ASP A 190 -9.65 5.48 -6.85
CA ASP A 190 -10.04 4.72 -8.04
C ASP A 190 -8.85 4.05 -8.77
N GLY A 191 -7.64 4.11 -8.17
CA GLY A 191 -6.43 3.59 -8.79
C GLY A 191 -5.95 4.40 -9.99
N GLY A 192 -6.34 5.67 -10.09
CA GLY A 192 -6.02 6.54 -11.22
C GLY A 192 -6.78 6.15 -12.50
N ARG A 193 -8.03 5.71 -12.36
CA ARG A 193 -8.88 5.28 -13.49
C ARG A 193 -9.04 6.39 -14.53
N SER A 194 -8.84 6.04 -15.80
CA SER A 194 -8.87 6.98 -16.92
C SER A 194 -9.10 6.24 -18.24
N GLU A 195 -9.13 6.96 -19.37
CA GLU A 195 -9.19 6.35 -20.72
C GLU A 195 -8.00 5.43 -21.04
N THR A 196 -6.88 5.58 -20.33
CA THR A 196 -5.70 4.74 -20.46
C THR A 196 -5.51 3.81 -19.26
N ASN A 197 -6.41 3.83 -18.29
CA ASN A 197 -6.45 2.94 -17.13
C ASN A 197 -7.91 2.60 -16.79
N GLU A 198 -8.54 1.74 -17.57
CA GLU A 198 -9.90 1.27 -17.30
C GLU A 198 -9.95 0.25 -16.17
N ALA A 199 -8.82 -0.43 -15.90
CA ALA A 199 -8.71 -1.44 -14.85
C ALA A 199 -8.92 -0.84 -13.45
N GLY A 200 -8.25 0.27 -13.16
CA GLY A 200 -8.41 1.02 -11.92
C GLY A 200 -8.06 0.19 -10.67
N SER A 201 -8.59 0.64 -9.53
CA SER A 201 -8.40 0.03 -8.22
C SER A 201 -8.74 -1.46 -8.15
N LYS A 202 -9.76 -1.91 -8.86
CA LYS A 202 -10.17 -3.32 -8.90
C LYS A 202 -9.03 -4.27 -9.28
N TYR A 203 -8.09 -3.81 -10.11
CA TYR A 203 -6.94 -4.58 -10.58
C TYR A 203 -5.62 -4.06 -10.02
N GLY A 204 -5.65 -3.29 -8.95
CA GLY A 204 -4.45 -2.90 -8.21
C GLY A 204 -3.59 -1.82 -8.89
N THR A 205 -4.15 -0.94 -9.71
CA THR A 205 -3.38 0.11 -10.42
C THR A 205 -3.16 1.36 -9.55
N GLY A 206 -2.20 2.20 -9.95
CA GLY A 206 -2.00 3.53 -9.38
C GLY A 206 -1.16 3.57 -8.11
N TYR A 207 -0.33 2.57 -7.86
CA TYR A 207 0.60 2.56 -6.74
C TYR A 207 1.60 3.72 -6.82
N CYS A 208 1.85 4.34 -5.70
CA CYS A 208 2.94 5.27 -5.45
C CYS A 208 3.43 5.12 -4.01
N ASP A 209 4.64 5.54 -3.75
CA ASP A 209 5.26 5.60 -2.44
C ASP A 209 6.27 6.75 -2.33
N ALA A 210 6.88 6.91 -1.16
CA ALA A 210 7.87 7.96 -0.94
C ALA A 210 9.23 7.67 -1.59
N GLN A 211 9.46 6.47 -2.11
CA GLN A 211 10.67 6.13 -2.84
C GLN A 211 10.60 6.59 -4.31
N GLY A 212 9.40 6.92 -4.81
CA GLY A 212 9.19 7.38 -6.17
C GLY A 212 9.61 6.33 -7.20
N LEU A 213 9.15 5.10 -7.04
CA LEU A 213 9.57 3.95 -7.84
C LEU A 213 9.49 4.21 -9.33
N MET A 214 10.60 3.98 -10.03
CA MET A 214 10.74 4.18 -11.48
C MET A 214 10.66 2.89 -12.30
N ASN A 215 10.51 1.74 -11.65
CA ASN A 215 10.46 0.42 -12.29
C ASN A 215 9.04 -0.14 -12.43
N MET A 216 8.02 0.63 -12.13
CA MET A 216 6.62 0.24 -12.31
C MET A 216 6.27 0.10 -13.80
N HIS A 217 5.42 -0.85 -14.14
CA HIS A 217 5.00 -1.08 -15.52
C HIS A 217 4.15 0.06 -16.08
N PHE A 218 3.34 0.68 -15.22
CA PHE A 218 2.50 1.82 -15.59
C PHE A 218 2.64 2.95 -14.57
N VAL A 219 2.64 4.18 -15.08
CA VAL A 219 2.54 5.41 -14.28
C VAL A 219 1.41 6.24 -14.84
N GLU A 220 0.45 6.63 -14.01
CA GLU A 220 -0.78 7.33 -14.38
C GLU A 220 -1.47 6.74 -15.63
N GLY A 221 -1.57 5.43 -15.67
CA GLY A 221 -2.23 4.72 -16.75
C GLY A 221 -1.46 4.69 -18.07
N LYS A 222 -0.20 5.07 -18.10
CA LYS A 222 0.66 5.02 -19.29
C LYS A 222 1.82 4.05 -19.09
N GLY A 223 2.16 3.30 -20.13
CA GLY A 223 3.27 2.35 -20.07
C GLY A 223 4.61 3.06 -19.79
N ASN A 224 5.38 2.57 -18.84
CA ASN A 224 6.68 3.11 -18.48
C ASN A 224 7.78 2.42 -19.31
N LEU A 225 8.04 2.95 -20.52
CA LEU A 225 8.95 2.33 -21.49
C LEU A 225 10.42 2.72 -21.31
N GLN A 226 10.67 3.71 -20.47
CA GLN A 226 12.01 4.26 -20.25
C GLN A 226 12.69 3.53 -19.09
N THR A 227 14.02 3.54 -19.11
CA THR A 227 14.86 3.02 -18.03
C THR A 227 15.94 4.05 -17.70
N GLY A 228 16.56 3.95 -16.55
CA GLY A 228 17.60 4.88 -16.12
C GLY A 228 17.07 6.31 -16.01
N SER A 229 17.82 7.30 -16.52
CA SER A 229 17.46 8.72 -16.42
C SER A 229 16.19 9.13 -17.17
N GLY A 230 15.69 8.29 -18.07
CA GLY A 230 14.43 8.51 -18.78
C GLY A 230 13.22 7.89 -18.10
N ALA A 231 13.42 7.04 -17.10
CA ALA A 231 12.33 6.35 -16.39
C ALA A 231 11.41 7.34 -15.69
N VAL A 232 10.13 7.03 -15.73
CA VAL A 232 9.09 7.81 -15.04
C VAL A 232 8.83 7.18 -13.68
N GLY A 233 8.88 7.98 -12.62
CA GLY A 233 8.54 7.59 -11.27
C GLY A 233 7.20 8.16 -10.83
N TYR A 234 6.64 7.57 -9.79
CA TYR A 234 5.40 8.05 -9.17
C TYR A 234 5.59 8.09 -7.66
N ALA A 235 5.63 9.30 -7.12
CA ALA A 235 5.95 9.56 -5.72
C ALA A 235 4.72 10.10 -4.99
N CYS A 236 4.50 9.67 -3.76
CA CYS A 236 3.47 10.22 -2.89
C CYS A 236 3.82 10.04 -1.40
N PRO A 237 3.20 10.83 -0.50
CA PRO A 237 3.34 10.65 0.94
C PRO A 237 3.01 9.22 1.37
N GLU A 238 3.83 8.71 2.29
CA GLU A 238 3.76 7.36 2.82
C GLU A 238 3.90 7.36 4.33
N PHE A 239 3.07 6.58 4.98
CA PHE A 239 3.23 6.30 6.40
C PHE A 239 3.33 4.79 6.61
N ASP A 240 4.54 4.33 6.90
CA ASP A 240 4.77 2.95 7.25
C ASP A 240 4.25 2.70 8.66
N LEU A 241 3.02 2.21 8.73
CA LEU A 241 2.41 1.86 10.00
C LEU A 241 3.20 0.75 10.69
N TRP A 242 3.74 -0.20 9.92
CA TRP A 242 4.45 -1.36 10.40
C TRP A 242 5.34 -1.93 9.31
N GLU A 243 6.64 -1.98 9.56
CA GLU A 243 7.62 -2.72 8.78
C GLU A 243 8.39 -3.62 9.73
N ALA A 244 8.32 -4.93 9.55
CA ALA A 244 8.85 -5.84 10.54
C ALA A 244 9.10 -7.26 10.03
N ASN A 245 9.88 -7.97 10.82
CA ASN A 245 9.94 -9.43 10.85
C ASN A 245 9.95 -9.91 12.31
N SER A 246 10.34 -11.15 12.56
CA SER A 246 10.40 -11.67 13.94
C SER A 246 11.52 -11.05 14.78
N ILE A 247 12.45 -10.30 14.18
CA ILE A 247 13.67 -9.79 14.84
C ILE A 247 13.59 -8.31 15.16
N SER A 248 13.06 -7.53 14.24
CA SER A 248 12.98 -6.07 14.35
C SER A 248 11.71 -5.50 13.78
N GLN A 249 11.38 -4.27 14.13
CA GLN A 249 10.23 -3.52 13.65
C GLN A 249 10.54 -2.03 13.59
N ALA A 250 9.86 -1.34 12.68
CA ALA A 250 9.87 0.11 12.58
C ALA A 250 8.48 0.64 12.22
N PHE A 251 8.22 1.90 12.51
CA PHE A 251 7.15 2.69 11.90
C PHE A 251 7.73 4.05 11.51
N THR A 252 7.34 4.56 10.34
CA THR A 252 8.07 5.65 9.68
C THR A 252 7.11 6.61 8.98
N VAL A 253 7.40 7.90 9.10
CA VAL A 253 6.69 8.97 8.36
C VAL A 253 7.56 9.46 7.22
N HIS A 254 7.07 9.35 6.00
CA HIS A 254 7.71 9.85 4.79
C HIS A 254 6.87 10.96 4.14
N ASN A 255 7.31 12.19 4.28
CA ASN A 255 6.67 13.33 3.64
C ASN A 255 7.15 13.52 2.20
N CYS A 256 6.29 14.11 1.38
CA CYS A 256 6.66 14.59 0.05
C CYS A 256 6.42 16.09 -0.08
N GLN A 257 6.94 16.71 -1.14
CA GLN A 257 6.68 18.12 -1.46
C GLN A 257 5.18 18.38 -1.63
N ASP A 258 4.48 17.46 -2.31
CA ASP A 258 3.02 17.46 -2.44
C ASP A 258 2.38 16.55 -1.39
N ILE A 259 1.10 16.79 -1.10
CA ILE A 259 0.29 15.93 -0.21
C ILE A 259 -0.43 14.80 -0.96
N GLU A 260 -0.32 14.78 -2.28
CA GLU A 260 -0.89 13.82 -3.20
C GLU A 260 0.21 13.25 -4.10
N ALA A 261 -0.15 12.27 -4.94
CA ALA A 261 0.78 11.63 -5.84
C ALA A 261 1.27 12.56 -6.96
N SER A 262 2.58 12.53 -7.21
CA SER A 262 3.26 13.35 -8.22
C SER A 262 4.10 12.50 -9.16
N VAL A 263 4.04 12.81 -10.47
CA VAL A 263 4.90 12.19 -11.48
C VAL A 263 6.27 12.86 -11.49
N CYS A 264 7.30 12.04 -11.58
CA CYS A 264 8.68 12.51 -11.70
C CYS A 264 9.43 11.78 -12.82
N GLN A 265 10.64 12.21 -13.15
CA GLN A 265 11.45 11.57 -14.18
C GLN A 265 12.93 11.54 -13.79
N GLY A 266 13.51 10.35 -13.82
CA GLY A 266 14.91 10.12 -13.55
C GLY A 266 15.37 10.74 -12.23
N GLU A 267 16.48 11.46 -12.25
CA GLU A 267 17.05 12.10 -11.05
C GLU A 267 16.11 13.09 -10.34
N LYS A 268 15.09 13.60 -11.02
CA LYS A 268 14.10 14.49 -10.40
C LYS A 268 13.17 13.76 -9.44
N CYS A 269 13.15 12.42 -9.46
CA CYS A 269 12.42 11.64 -8.48
C CYS A 269 13.11 11.65 -7.10
N HIS A 270 14.44 11.81 -7.10
CA HIS A 270 15.17 11.94 -5.84
C HIS A 270 14.89 13.31 -5.19
N GLY A 271 14.50 13.30 -3.93
CA GLY A 271 14.22 14.52 -3.17
C GLY A 271 12.81 15.10 -3.34
N LEU A 272 11.91 14.46 -4.08
CA LEU A 272 10.48 14.79 -4.02
C LEU A 272 9.88 14.42 -2.69
N CYS A 273 10.36 13.34 -2.09
CA CYS A 273 9.95 12.87 -0.78
C CYS A 273 11.17 12.66 0.13
N ASP A 274 10.93 12.65 1.43
CA ASP A 274 11.91 12.23 2.42
C ASP A 274 12.00 10.71 2.46
N GLY A 275 12.83 10.13 1.60
CA GLY A 275 13.01 8.67 1.52
C GLY A 275 13.60 8.04 2.78
N ALA A 276 14.27 8.83 3.65
CA ALA A 276 14.76 8.36 4.93
C ALA A 276 13.67 8.35 6.02
N GLY A 277 12.77 9.30 5.95
CA GLY A 277 11.66 9.47 6.86
C GLY A 277 12.02 9.76 8.31
N CYS A 278 11.03 9.98 9.14
CA CYS A 278 11.19 9.95 10.59
C CYS A 278 10.67 8.62 11.13
N ASP A 279 11.59 7.75 11.56
CA ASP A 279 11.30 6.39 12.00
C ASP A 279 11.50 6.18 13.50
N PHE A 280 10.73 5.25 14.05
CA PHE A 280 10.93 4.69 15.37
C PHE A 280 11.03 3.17 15.29
N SER A 281 12.17 2.63 15.73
CA SER A 281 12.40 1.20 15.90
C SER A 281 12.99 0.98 17.29
N SER A 282 12.41 0.09 18.09
CA SER A 282 12.90 -0.17 19.47
C SER A 282 14.36 -0.58 19.50
N PHE A 283 14.78 -1.45 18.58
CA PHE A 283 16.18 -1.88 18.50
C PHE A 283 17.12 -0.71 18.16
N LYS A 284 16.76 0.08 17.14
CA LYS A 284 17.50 1.29 16.74
C LYS A 284 17.60 2.31 17.88
N MET A 285 16.54 2.42 18.70
CA MET A 285 16.46 3.34 19.83
C MET A 285 17.16 2.81 21.07
N GLY A 286 17.88 1.69 20.98
CA GLY A 286 18.74 1.12 22.06
C GLY A 286 18.03 0.15 22.99
N ASP A 287 16.72 -0.07 22.85
CA ASP A 287 16.01 -1.12 23.60
C ASP A 287 15.99 -2.43 22.81
N THR A 288 17.07 -3.15 22.88
CA THR A 288 17.25 -4.43 22.18
C THR A 288 16.50 -5.59 22.82
N SER A 289 15.86 -5.36 23.99
CA SER A 289 15.10 -6.37 24.74
C SER A 289 13.60 -6.27 24.53
N PHE A 290 13.14 -5.25 23.84
CA PHE A 290 11.71 -4.94 23.71
C PHE A 290 10.99 -5.87 22.73
N TYR A 291 11.51 -6.06 21.52
CA TYR A 291 10.85 -6.76 20.43
C TYR A 291 11.70 -7.92 19.90
N GLY A 292 11.11 -9.08 19.72
CA GLY A 292 11.78 -10.28 19.21
C GLY A 292 11.33 -11.57 19.88
N PRO A 293 11.90 -12.72 19.48
CA PRO A 293 11.58 -14.01 20.10
C PRO A 293 11.85 -13.99 21.62
N SER A 294 10.83 -14.31 22.41
CA SER A 294 10.87 -14.37 23.88
C SER A 294 11.25 -13.04 24.56
N LYS A 295 11.01 -11.89 23.90
CA LYS A 295 11.22 -10.56 24.46
C LYS A 295 9.92 -9.95 25.00
N THR A 296 9.91 -8.67 25.35
CA THR A 296 8.75 -7.97 25.92
C THR A 296 7.54 -8.07 25.00
N VAL A 297 7.70 -7.84 23.70
CA VAL A 297 6.78 -8.25 22.63
C VAL A 297 7.37 -9.52 22.02
N ASP A 298 6.78 -10.65 22.35
CA ASP A 298 7.27 -11.99 21.97
C ASP A 298 6.76 -12.37 20.57
N THR A 299 7.61 -12.28 19.58
CA THR A 299 7.30 -12.56 18.17
C THR A 299 7.06 -14.04 17.85
N ASN A 300 7.28 -14.96 18.79
CA ASN A 300 6.84 -16.35 18.66
C ASN A 300 5.32 -16.51 18.79
N LYS A 301 4.60 -15.47 19.13
CA LYS A 301 3.15 -15.47 19.38
C LYS A 301 2.50 -14.27 18.71
N LYS A 302 1.28 -14.44 18.26
CA LYS A 302 0.44 -13.35 17.76
C LYS A 302 0.32 -12.24 18.81
N PHE A 303 0.33 -11.01 18.34
CA PHE A 303 0.14 -9.79 19.16
C PHE A 303 -0.63 -8.75 18.35
N SER A 304 -1.16 -7.75 19.05
CA SER A 304 -1.81 -6.60 18.40
C SER A 304 -0.87 -5.41 18.40
N VAL A 305 -0.89 -4.68 17.31
CA VAL A 305 -0.24 -3.37 17.14
C VAL A 305 -1.34 -2.31 17.17
N VAL A 306 -1.18 -1.28 17.98
CA VAL A 306 -2.14 -0.18 18.12
C VAL A 306 -1.42 1.14 17.86
N THR A 307 -1.93 1.94 16.93
CA THR A 307 -1.36 3.25 16.58
C THR A 307 -2.42 4.33 16.69
N GLN A 308 -2.09 5.42 17.36
CA GLN A 308 -2.96 6.59 17.56
C GLN A 308 -2.38 7.80 16.84
N PHE A 309 -3.22 8.52 16.11
CA PHE A 309 -2.88 9.72 15.36
C PHE A 309 -3.47 10.93 16.07
N ILE A 310 -2.70 11.56 16.94
CA ILE A 310 -3.15 12.56 17.89
C ILE A 310 -3.06 13.94 17.26
N THR A 311 -4.15 14.70 17.34
CA THR A 311 -4.23 16.09 16.89
C THR A 311 -4.18 17.04 18.08
N ASP A 312 -3.78 18.28 17.83
CA ASP A 312 -3.57 19.33 18.84
C ASP A 312 -4.86 19.72 19.59
N ASP A 313 -6.01 19.63 18.90
CA ASP A 313 -7.33 19.98 19.43
C ASP A 313 -8.22 18.76 19.75
N ASN A 314 -7.71 17.53 19.57
CA ASN A 314 -8.44 16.28 19.71
C ASN A 314 -9.66 16.15 18.78
N THR A 315 -9.62 16.78 17.60
CA THR A 315 -10.62 16.64 16.55
C THR A 315 -10.00 16.09 15.26
N ASP A 316 -10.83 15.63 14.32
CA ASP A 316 -10.40 15.16 13.00
C ASP A 316 -9.98 16.30 12.04
N SER A 317 -10.25 17.54 12.44
CA SER A 317 -9.83 18.77 11.75
C SER A 317 -8.56 19.39 12.30
N GLY A 318 -8.08 18.94 13.47
CA GLY A 318 -6.87 19.43 14.12
C GLY A 318 -5.59 19.08 13.38
N GLU A 319 -4.48 19.68 13.78
CA GLU A 319 -3.15 19.38 13.24
C GLU A 319 -2.57 18.10 13.86
N LEU A 320 -1.99 17.22 13.07
CA LEU A 320 -1.29 16.04 13.58
C LEU A 320 -0.05 16.47 14.37
N VAL A 321 0.01 16.12 15.65
CA VAL A 321 1.13 16.49 16.55
C VAL A 321 1.90 15.31 17.09
N GLU A 322 1.27 14.13 17.16
CA GLU A 322 1.93 12.93 17.70
C GLU A 322 1.38 11.65 17.04
N ILE A 323 2.27 10.70 16.78
CA ILE A 323 1.91 9.32 16.41
C ILE A 323 2.41 8.41 17.53
N ARG A 324 1.47 7.80 18.27
CA ARG A 324 1.75 6.98 19.45
C ARG A 324 1.50 5.52 19.18
N ARG A 325 2.32 4.64 19.77
CA ARG A 325 2.28 3.20 19.57
C ARG A 325 2.07 2.45 20.89
N PHE A 326 1.27 1.38 20.82
CA PHE A 326 1.12 0.36 21.86
C PHE A 326 1.09 -1.03 21.25
N TYR A 327 1.31 -2.01 22.10
CA TYR A 327 1.15 -3.42 21.74
C TYR A 327 0.21 -4.10 22.74
N ARG A 328 -0.44 -5.18 22.31
CA ARG A 328 -1.22 -6.05 23.19
C ARG A 328 -0.80 -7.49 22.96
N GLN A 329 -0.49 -8.18 24.03
CA GLN A 329 -0.14 -9.59 23.96
C GLN A 329 -0.47 -10.29 25.25
N GLY A 330 -1.12 -11.46 25.16
CA GLY A 330 -1.53 -12.24 26.34
C GLY A 330 -2.41 -11.48 27.32
N GLY A 331 -3.32 -10.62 26.81
CA GLY A 331 -4.20 -9.78 27.63
C GLY A 331 -3.54 -8.56 28.27
N ARG A 332 -2.24 -8.31 28.00
CA ARG A 332 -1.50 -7.16 28.56
C ARG A 332 -1.39 -6.05 27.55
N LEU A 333 -1.59 -4.80 27.98
CA LEU A 333 -1.21 -3.61 27.24
C LEU A 333 0.27 -3.33 27.51
N ILE A 334 1.05 -3.20 26.45
CA ILE A 334 2.49 -2.96 26.48
C ILE A 334 2.73 -1.61 25.83
N PRO A 335 3.15 -0.57 26.56
CA PRO A 335 3.56 0.71 25.98
C PRO A 335 4.72 0.51 25.01
N ASN A 336 4.89 1.42 24.06
CA ASN A 336 6.08 1.40 23.20
C ASN A 336 7.36 1.51 24.04
N SER A 337 8.48 1.01 23.50
CA SER A 337 9.79 1.21 24.14
C SER A 337 10.17 2.69 24.15
N LYS A 338 10.97 3.08 25.11
CA LYS A 338 11.58 4.42 25.14
C LYS A 338 12.97 4.39 24.52
N VAL A 339 13.39 5.54 23.99
CA VAL A 339 14.80 5.73 23.63
C VAL A 339 15.67 5.43 24.83
N ASN A 340 16.69 4.59 24.65
CA ASN A 340 17.58 4.09 25.70
C ASN A 340 19.05 4.47 25.41
N PHE A 341 19.28 5.76 25.18
CA PHE A 341 20.60 6.37 25.03
C PHE A 341 20.70 7.58 25.94
N THR A 342 21.85 7.80 26.58
CA THR A 342 22.07 8.93 27.49
C THR A 342 22.15 10.26 26.76
N GLU A 343 22.51 10.23 25.49
CA GLU A 343 22.68 11.41 24.62
C GLU A 343 21.36 11.95 24.05
N VAL A 344 20.26 11.20 24.20
CA VAL A 344 18.95 11.54 23.63
C VAL A 344 17.91 11.55 24.75
N PRO A 345 17.10 12.60 24.88
CA PRO A 345 15.97 12.60 25.81
C PRO A 345 15.05 11.40 25.57
N PRO A 346 14.50 10.79 26.64
CA PRO A 346 13.64 9.63 26.48
C PRO A 346 12.28 10.02 25.88
N PHE A 347 11.90 9.41 24.75
CA PHE A 347 10.58 9.48 24.15
C PHE A 347 10.18 8.10 23.59
N ASP A 348 8.89 7.88 23.34
CA ASP A 348 8.30 6.61 22.90
C ASP A 348 7.30 6.77 21.76
N SER A 349 7.24 7.96 21.15
CA SER A 349 6.34 8.31 20.05
C SER A 349 7.05 9.14 18.98
N ILE A 350 6.41 9.32 17.83
CA ILE A 350 6.88 10.24 16.79
C ILE A 350 6.19 11.58 16.99
N THR A 351 6.99 12.61 17.22
CA THR A 351 6.60 14.04 17.21
C THR A 351 7.61 14.81 16.36
N ASN A 352 7.31 16.04 16.03
CA ASN A 352 8.29 16.91 15.37
C ASN A 352 9.58 17.02 16.20
N GLU A 353 9.43 17.18 17.51
CA GLU A 353 10.56 17.32 18.44
C GLU A 353 11.38 16.03 18.52
N SER A 354 10.74 14.86 18.63
CA SER A 354 11.46 13.59 18.68
C SER A 354 12.27 13.33 17.39
N CYS A 355 11.75 13.74 16.23
CA CYS A 355 12.48 13.63 14.97
C CYS A 355 13.71 14.54 14.93
N ASP A 356 13.58 15.80 15.39
CA ASP A 356 14.68 16.75 15.47
C ASP A 356 15.78 16.25 16.41
N GLN A 357 15.42 15.66 17.55
CA GLN A 357 16.37 15.11 18.54
C GLN A 357 17.21 13.92 18.01
N LEU A 358 16.74 13.25 16.97
CA LEU A 358 17.48 12.13 16.33
C LEU A 358 18.45 12.60 15.24
N GLU A 359 18.40 13.83 14.75
CA GLU A 359 19.21 14.26 13.59
C GLU A 359 20.71 14.13 13.89
N SER A 360 21.20 14.83 14.87
CA SER A 360 22.64 14.86 15.18
C SER A 360 23.16 13.53 15.75
N PRO A 361 22.56 12.94 16.80
CA PRO A 361 23.10 11.71 17.40
C PRO A 361 23.08 10.51 16.45
N PHE A 362 22.07 10.42 15.58
CA PHE A 362 21.93 9.31 14.63
C PHE A 362 22.50 9.64 13.23
N GLY A 363 23.00 10.86 13.04
CA GLY A 363 23.54 11.32 11.78
C GLY A 363 22.49 11.33 10.65
N ARG A 364 21.24 11.70 11.01
CA ARG A 364 20.13 11.81 10.07
C ARG A 364 20.12 13.17 9.38
N SER A 365 19.48 13.24 8.23
CA SER A 365 19.17 14.51 7.58
C SER A 365 17.91 15.13 8.19
N ASP A 366 17.76 16.43 8.07
CA ASP A 366 16.56 17.18 8.45
C ASP A 366 15.45 17.12 7.37
N GLY A 367 15.48 16.10 6.52
CA GLY A 367 14.54 15.90 5.40
C GLY A 367 13.08 15.95 5.85
N PHE A 368 12.76 15.25 6.93
CA PHE A 368 11.42 15.22 7.49
C PHE A 368 10.90 16.64 7.85
N ARG A 369 11.70 17.44 8.54
CA ARG A 369 11.32 18.81 8.94
C ARG A 369 11.26 19.74 7.73
N LYS A 370 12.18 19.65 6.80
CA LYS A 370 12.18 20.42 5.55
C LYS A 370 10.96 20.12 4.68
N MET A 371 10.44 18.90 4.73
CA MET A 371 9.21 18.49 4.04
C MET A 371 7.94 18.80 4.84
N GLY A 372 8.00 19.56 5.94
CA GLY A 372 6.84 20.06 6.68
C GLY A 372 6.42 19.27 7.92
N GLY A 373 7.17 18.24 8.33
CA GLY A 373 6.95 17.49 9.57
C GLY A 373 5.57 16.82 9.65
N LEU A 374 5.07 16.61 10.87
CA LEU A 374 3.78 15.95 11.10
C LEU A 374 2.58 16.71 10.53
N SER A 375 2.61 18.03 10.47
CA SER A 375 1.53 18.83 9.86
C SER A 375 1.34 18.47 8.38
N LYS A 376 2.43 18.27 7.63
CA LYS A 376 2.39 17.85 6.23
C LYS A 376 1.79 16.44 6.06
N MET A 377 2.22 15.49 6.88
CA MET A 377 1.63 14.15 6.89
C MET A 377 0.16 14.19 7.30
N GLY A 378 -0.20 15.01 8.30
CA GLY A 378 -1.57 15.24 8.71
C GLY A 378 -2.46 15.74 7.56
N ALA A 379 -1.95 16.63 6.71
CA ALA A 379 -2.68 17.08 5.52
C ALA A 379 -2.96 15.92 4.54
N SER A 380 -2.01 15.01 4.31
CA SER A 380 -2.22 13.81 3.50
C SER A 380 -3.23 12.85 4.14
N MET A 381 -3.15 12.62 5.45
CA MET A 381 -4.09 11.79 6.20
C MET A 381 -5.53 12.36 6.20
N ARG A 382 -5.67 13.68 6.17
CA ARG A 382 -6.97 14.38 6.06
C ARG A 382 -7.61 14.18 4.68
N ASN A 383 -6.79 14.11 3.62
CA ASN A 383 -7.27 13.77 2.27
C ASN A 383 -7.67 12.30 2.12
N GLY A 384 -7.26 11.46 3.07
CA GLY A 384 -7.44 10.02 3.04
C GLY A 384 -6.27 9.30 2.36
N MET A 385 -5.91 8.16 2.91
CA MET A 385 -4.83 7.32 2.40
C MET A 385 -5.31 5.87 2.20
N VAL A 386 -4.67 5.15 1.32
CA VAL A 386 -4.95 3.75 1.00
C VAL A 386 -4.10 2.83 1.88
N LEU A 387 -4.73 1.83 2.48
CA LEU A 387 -4.03 0.79 3.23
C LEU A 387 -3.39 -0.21 2.27
N VAL A 388 -2.11 -0.42 2.44
CA VAL A 388 -1.29 -1.37 1.69
C VAL A 388 -0.75 -2.43 2.62
N MET A 389 -0.78 -3.68 2.20
CA MET A 389 -0.14 -4.81 2.91
C MET A 389 0.81 -5.51 1.95
N SER A 390 2.02 -5.80 2.40
CA SER A 390 3.02 -6.45 1.55
C SER A 390 3.94 -7.38 2.32
N ILE A 391 4.56 -8.30 1.59
CA ILE A 391 5.70 -9.08 2.03
C ILE A 391 6.77 -9.04 0.95
N TRP A 392 8.00 -8.76 1.32
CA TRP A 392 9.10 -8.69 0.37
C TRP A 392 10.47 -8.91 1.01
N ALA A 393 11.49 -9.12 0.20
CA ALA A 393 12.87 -9.24 0.63
C ALA A 393 13.76 -8.35 -0.25
N ASP A 394 14.77 -7.75 0.35
CA ASP A 394 15.70 -6.83 -0.31
C ASP A 394 16.97 -7.57 -0.74
N LYS A 395 16.99 -7.97 -2.00
CA LYS A 395 18.15 -8.64 -2.60
C LYS A 395 19.42 -7.77 -2.62
N VAL A 396 19.26 -6.45 -2.77
CA VAL A 396 20.38 -5.50 -2.95
C VAL A 396 20.93 -5.05 -1.61
N GLY A 397 20.08 -4.53 -0.73
CA GLY A 397 20.46 -4.02 0.59
C GLY A 397 20.47 -5.09 1.68
N GLY A 398 19.99 -6.32 1.39
CA GLY A 398 19.95 -7.43 2.33
C GLY A 398 19.01 -7.23 3.50
N MET A 399 18.06 -6.28 3.42
CA MET A 399 17.16 -5.84 4.49
C MET A 399 17.89 -5.25 5.72
N SER A 400 19.16 -4.91 5.59
CA SER A 400 20.00 -4.47 6.73
C SER A 400 19.52 -3.17 7.38
N TRP A 401 18.79 -2.34 6.63
CA TRP A 401 18.19 -1.11 7.14
C TRP A 401 17.05 -1.37 8.14
N LEU A 402 16.40 -2.54 8.09
CA LEU A 402 15.32 -2.94 9.00
C LEU A 402 15.84 -3.78 10.19
N ASP A 403 16.66 -4.80 9.92
CA ASP A 403 16.97 -5.84 10.91
C ASP A 403 18.47 -6.18 11.03
N GLY A 404 19.33 -5.47 10.29
CA GLY A 404 20.75 -5.79 10.22
C GLY A 404 21.53 -5.44 11.49
N GLU A 405 22.55 -6.25 11.78
CA GLU A 405 23.58 -5.89 12.75
C GLU A 405 24.41 -4.69 12.25
N ASN A 406 25.10 -4.00 13.16
CA ASN A 406 25.98 -2.92 12.76
C ASN A 406 27.15 -3.44 11.92
N LEU A 407 27.08 -3.18 10.61
CA LEU A 407 28.10 -3.61 9.64
C LEU A 407 29.37 -2.77 9.72
N ASP A 408 29.25 -1.50 10.08
CA ASP A 408 30.37 -0.62 10.33
C ASP A 408 30.68 -0.55 11.83
N LYS A 409 31.43 -1.53 12.31
CA LYS A 409 31.89 -1.59 13.71
C LYS A 409 32.72 -0.37 14.13
N LYS A 410 33.16 0.45 13.19
CA LYS A 410 33.85 1.71 13.46
C LYS A 410 32.88 2.89 13.57
N SER A 411 31.64 2.74 13.10
CA SER A 411 30.62 3.75 13.27
C SER A 411 30.23 3.89 14.73
N GLN A 412 30.46 5.06 15.29
CA GLN A 412 30.00 5.41 16.64
C GLN A 412 28.61 6.06 16.64
N LYS A 413 27.94 6.10 15.47
CA LYS A 413 26.59 6.68 15.36
C LYS A 413 25.59 5.81 16.08
N LEU A 414 24.77 6.41 16.90
CA LEU A 414 23.64 5.74 17.55
C LEU A 414 22.70 5.14 16.48
N GLY A 415 22.05 4.04 16.79
CA GLY A 415 21.09 3.41 15.89
C GLY A 415 21.69 2.80 14.61
N SER A 416 23.01 2.57 14.55
CA SER A 416 23.66 1.89 13.42
C SER A 416 23.21 0.44 13.29
N ALA A 417 22.97 -0.24 14.41
CA ALA A 417 22.35 -1.56 14.43
C ALA A 417 20.83 -1.43 14.43
N ARG A 418 20.18 -2.25 13.64
CA ARG A 418 18.72 -2.31 13.49
C ARG A 418 18.12 -3.61 14.01
N GLY A 419 18.95 -4.62 14.18
CA GLY A 419 18.61 -5.96 14.62
C GLY A 419 19.86 -6.81 14.81
N THR A 420 19.68 -8.11 14.73
CA THR A 420 20.74 -9.10 14.88
C THR A 420 20.98 -9.92 13.62
N CYS A 421 20.38 -9.51 12.51
CA CYS A 421 20.46 -10.25 11.27
C CYS A 421 21.79 -10.02 10.56
N PRO A 422 22.43 -11.09 10.05
CA PRO A 422 23.73 -10.97 9.40
C PRO A 422 23.61 -10.34 8.01
N PRO A 423 24.71 -9.83 7.43
CA PRO A 423 24.77 -9.32 6.08
C PRO A 423 24.18 -10.28 5.05
N GLY A 424 23.43 -9.76 4.08
CA GLY A 424 22.81 -10.55 3.04
C GLY A 424 21.66 -11.44 3.52
N ALA A 425 21.08 -11.16 4.69
CA ALA A 425 19.91 -11.90 5.18
C ALA A 425 18.73 -11.83 4.22
N GLY A 426 18.56 -10.70 3.52
CA GLY A 426 17.49 -10.48 2.55
C GLY A 426 17.68 -11.14 1.19
N GLU A 427 18.76 -11.91 0.97
CA GLU A 427 18.93 -12.68 -0.27
C GLU A 427 17.88 -13.80 -0.36
N PRO A 428 17.02 -13.83 -1.37
CA PRO A 428 15.90 -14.77 -1.46
C PRO A 428 16.32 -16.25 -1.41
N SER A 429 17.44 -16.60 -2.03
CA SER A 429 17.98 -17.95 -2.00
C SER A 429 18.37 -18.40 -0.60
N ARG A 430 18.90 -17.48 0.21
CA ARG A 430 19.25 -17.71 1.61
C ARG A 430 18.01 -17.86 2.48
N ILE A 431 17.02 -16.97 2.32
CA ILE A 431 15.76 -17.06 3.05
C ILE A 431 15.09 -18.38 2.74
N ARG A 432 14.97 -18.77 1.47
CA ARG A 432 14.35 -20.05 1.06
C ARG A 432 15.02 -21.26 1.69
N LYS A 433 16.35 -21.21 1.86
CA LYS A 433 17.11 -22.31 2.49
C LYS A 433 16.82 -22.45 3.97
N VAL A 434 16.65 -21.33 4.69
CA VAL A 434 16.50 -21.33 6.16
C VAL A 434 15.06 -21.30 6.61
N ASN A 435 14.17 -20.74 5.77
CA ASN A 435 12.74 -20.61 6.03
C ASN A 435 11.96 -20.63 4.70
N PRO A 436 11.71 -21.81 4.12
CA PRO A 436 10.96 -21.93 2.87
C PRO A 436 9.50 -21.46 2.97
N ASP A 437 8.95 -21.45 4.19
CA ASP A 437 7.57 -21.06 4.49
C ASP A 437 7.48 -19.63 5.03
N ALA A 438 8.48 -18.79 4.72
CA ALA A 438 8.50 -17.39 5.17
C ALA A 438 7.20 -16.67 4.80
N GLY A 439 6.53 -16.13 5.82
CA GLY A 439 5.21 -15.53 5.66
C GLY A 439 4.79 -14.69 6.86
N VAL A 440 3.64 -14.05 6.73
CA VAL A 440 2.98 -13.24 7.77
C VAL A 440 1.47 -13.42 7.69
N GLU A 441 0.78 -13.35 8.83
CA GLU A 441 -0.66 -13.19 8.90
C GLU A 441 -1.00 -11.85 9.56
N PHE A 442 -1.78 -11.02 8.84
CA PHE A 442 -2.46 -9.86 9.39
C PHE A 442 -3.93 -10.20 9.64
N SER A 443 -4.48 -9.78 10.76
CA SER A 443 -5.88 -10.08 11.07
C SER A 443 -6.51 -8.99 11.93
N THR A 444 -7.84 -8.99 11.97
CA THR A 444 -8.63 -8.16 12.89
C THR A 444 -8.25 -6.67 12.79
N ILE A 445 -8.21 -6.12 11.57
CA ILE A 445 -7.92 -4.70 11.36
C ILE A 445 -9.10 -3.88 11.88
N ARG A 446 -8.83 -2.95 12.81
CA ARG A 446 -9.83 -2.08 13.45
C ARG A 446 -9.44 -0.63 13.28
N VAL A 447 -10.42 0.24 13.04
CA VAL A 447 -10.24 1.68 12.97
C VAL A 447 -11.39 2.41 13.66
N GLY A 448 -11.09 3.48 14.37
CA GLY A 448 -12.10 4.31 15.04
C GLY A 448 -11.47 5.39 15.91
N PRO A 449 -12.26 6.19 16.63
CA PRO A 449 -11.74 7.18 17.56
C PRO A 449 -10.75 6.61 18.57
N ILE A 450 -9.82 7.40 19.03
CA ILE A 450 -8.76 7.01 19.98
C ILE A 450 -9.37 6.27 21.18
N GLY A 451 -8.86 5.07 21.48
CA GLY A 451 -9.33 4.21 22.57
C GLY A 451 -10.53 3.34 22.22
N SER A 452 -11.07 3.38 21.00
CA SER A 452 -12.22 2.57 20.60
C SER A 452 -11.84 1.15 20.15
N THR A 453 -10.67 0.95 19.53
CA THR A 453 -10.27 -0.37 19.00
C THR A 453 -9.82 -1.34 20.09
N SER A 454 -9.71 -0.86 21.30
CA SER A 454 -9.14 -1.57 22.44
C SER A 454 -10.16 -2.17 23.40
N LYS A 455 -11.45 -1.92 23.20
CA LYS A 455 -12.55 -2.35 24.10
C LYS A 455 -13.15 -3.72 23.76
N SER A 456 -12.60 -4.44 22.81
CA SER A 456 -13.09 -5.79 22.42
C SER A 456 -12.32 -6.89 23.11
#